data_ace845d731278c8987973e7f653e36a5
#
_entry.id   ace845d731278c8987973e7f653e36a5
#
_cell.length_a   1.000
_cell.length_b   1.000
_cell.length_c   1.000
_cell.angle_alpha   90.00
_cell.angle_beta   90.00
_cell.angle_gamma   90.00
#
_symmetry.space_group_name_H-M   'P 1'
#
loop_
_entity.id
_entity.type
_entity.pdbx_description
1 polymer ?
#
loop_
_entity_poly.entity_id
_entity_poly.type
_entity_poly.pdbx_seq_one_letter_code
_entity_poly.pdbx_strand_id
1 'polypeptide(L)'
;MFGMLDISTSALVAQRTRLDAIAANLANADVKVDPKSPDAFSERVVEFASGDPASGQPLGVHVAAITPRRDFRSVYAPKDPQADSNGYVWYPNIDPITQQANAMNASRAYDANLAAIEATKAMFDASLRIIA
;
A
#
# COMPACT_ATOMS: atom_id res chain seq x y z
N MET A 1 -21.92 -17.62 -3.55
CA MET A 1 -21.79 -16.57 -4.59
C MET A 1 -21.49 -15.20 -3.99
N PHE A 2 -22.19 -14.75 -2.95
CA PHE A 2 -21.85 -13.51 -2.23
C PHE A 2 -20.41 -13.51 -1.66
N GLY A 3 -19.93 -14.64 -1.14
CA GLY A 3 -18.57 -14.74 -0.64
C GLY A 3 -17.45 -14.45 -1.67
N MET A 4 -17.67 -14.71 -2.97
CA MET A 4 -16.69 -14.36 -4.01
C MET A 4 -16.60 -12.85 -4.23
N LEU A 5 -17.73 -12.14 -4.15
CA LEU A 5 -17.77 -10.69 -4.24
C LEU A 5 -17.10 -10.05 -3.00
N ASP A 6 -17.34 -10.61 -1.83
CA ASP A 6 -16.73 -10.12 -0.59
C ASP A 6 -15.22 -10.30 -0.59
N ILE A 7 -14.71 -11.45 -1.08
CA ILE A 7 -13.26 -11.70 -1.24
C ILE A 7 -12.64 -10.67 -2.17
N SER A 8 -13.21 -10.48 -3.36
CA SER A 8 -12.69 -9.53 -4.35
C SER A 8 -12.77 -8.09 -3.85
N THR A 9 -13.84 -7.73 -3.16
CA THR A 9 -14.00 -6.39 -2.56
C THR A 9 -12.97 -6.14 -1.46
N SER A 10 -12.72 -7.11 -0.60
CA SER A 10 -11.69 -7.01 0.43
C SER A 10 -10.29 -6.80 -0.16
N ALA A 11 -10.00 -7.51 -1.27
CA ALA A 11 -8.75 -7.34 -2.01
C ALA A 11 -8.62 -5.93 -2.63
N LEU A 12 -9.71 -5.36 -3.16
CA LEU A 12 -9.69 -3.98 -3.68
C LEU A 12 -9.35 -2.97 -2.59
N VAL A 13 -9.95 -3.09 -1.40
CA VAL A 13 -9.68 -2.22 -0.26
C VAL A 13 -8.21 -2.35 0.18
N ALA A 14 -7.71 -3.58 0.27
CA ALA A 14 -6.33 -3.84 0.66
C ALA A 14 -5.33 -3.25 -0.36
N GLN A 15 -5.56 -3.44 -1.66
CA GLN A 15 -4.69 -2.88 -2.71
C GLN A 15 -4.75 -1.35 -2.77
N ARG A 16 -5.91 -0.75 -2.52
CA ARG A 16 -6.03 0.70 -2.41
C ARG A 16 -5.19 1.24 -1.26
N THR A 17 -5.28 0.64 -0.09
CA THR A 17 -4.45 1.03 1.07
C THR A 17 -2.96 0.91 0.76
N ARG A 18 -2.56 -0.13 0.02
CA ARG A 18 -1.18 -0.28 -0.43
C ARG A 18 -0.76 0.83 -1.39
N LEU A 19 -1.60 1.20 -2.34
CA LEU A 19 -1.35 2.31 -3.27
C LEU A 19 -1.22 3.65 -2.52
N ASP A 20 -2.06 3.90 -1.53
CA ASP A 20 -2.00 5.12 -0.70
C ASP A 20 -0.68 5.18 0.10
N ALA A 21 -0.21 4.05 0.66
CA ALA A 21 1.07 3.97 1.35
C ALA A 21 2.25 4.23 0.40
N ILE A 22 2.23 3.64 -0.81
CA ILE A 22 3.25 3.86 -1.85
C ILE A 22 3.27 5.33 -2.30
N ALA A 23 2.11 5.94 -2.49
CA ALA A 23 2.02 7.35 -2.84
C ALA A 23 2.62 8.25 -1.74
N ALA A 24 2.36 7.96 -0.47
CA ALA A 24 2.97 8.65 0.65
C ALA A 24 4.50 8.46 0.69
N ASN A 25 5.00 7.25 0.40
CA ASN A 25 6.42 6.97 0.33
C ASN A 25 7.10 7.79 -0.79
N LEU A 26 6.51 7.80 -1.99
CA LEU A 26 7.04 8.58 -3.12
C LEU A 26 7.03 10.08 -2.84
N ALA A 27 5.94 10.60 -2.27
CA ALA A 27 5.83 12.02 -1.94
C ALA A 27 6.86 12.49 -0.92
N ASN A 28 7.32 11.60 -0.04
CA ASN A 28 8.27 11.93 1.03
C ASN A 28 9.69 11.39 0.79
N ALA A 29 9.96 10.74 -0.34
CA ALA A 29 11.28 10.14 -0.62
C ALA A 29 12.43 11.14 -0.59
N ASP A 30 12.20 12.38 -1.01
CA ASP A 30 13.19 13.45 -1.08
C ASP A 30 12.93 14.57 -0.05
N VAL A 31 12.06 14.32 0.93
CA VAL A 31 11.84 15.26 2.04
C VAL A 31 12.88 15.01 3.13
N LYS A 32 13.55 16.07 3.56
CA LYS A 32 14.55 16.02 4.63
C LYS A 32 13.89 15.68 5.95
N VAL A 33 14.51 14.81 6.71
CA VAL A 33 14.02 14.35 8.02
C VAL A 33 15.10 14.41 9.08
N ASP A 34 14.70 14.54 10.34
CA ASP A 34 15.59 14.30 11.48
C ASP A 34 15.43 12.84 11.94
N PRO A 35 16.43 11.97 11.74
CA PRO A 35 16.33 10.55 12.09
C PRO A 35 16.17 10.31 13.59
N LYS A 36 16.46 11.30 14.43
CA LYS A 36 16.28 11.24 15.88
C LYS A 36 14.85 11.59 16.31
N SER A 37 14.11 12.30 15.47
CA SER A 37 12.72 12.64 15.76
C SER A 37 11.83 11.39 15.70
N PRO A 38 10.93 11.18 16.69
CA PRO A 38 9.94 10.10 16.62
C PRO A 38 8.95 10.30 15.47
N ASP A 39 8.71 11.54 15.05
CA ASP A 39 7.77 11.93 14.00
C ASP A 39 8.41 11.93 12.59
N ALA A 40 9.70 11.57 12.48
CA ALA A 40 10.38 11.51 11.20
C ALA A 40 9.67 10.52 10.26
N PHE A 41 9.34 11.00 9.05
CA PHE A 41 8.74 10.12 8.04
C PHE A 41 9.69 8.96 7.72
N SER A 42 9.13 7.78 7.69
CA SER A 42 9.83 6.54 7.31
C SER A 42 8.98 5.76 6.32
N GLU A 43 9.61 4.87 5.56
CA GLU A 43 8.91 4.06 4.57
C GLU A 43 7.76 3.28 5.22
N ARG A 44 6.57 3.41 4.67
CA ARG A 44 5.38 2.66 5.10
C ARG A 44 5.31 1.35 4.35
N VAL A 45 5.35 0.25 5.08
CA VAL A 45 5.20 -1.11 4.55
C VAL A 45 3.84 -1.65 4.93
N VAL A 46 3.02 -2.02 3.95
CA VAL A 46 1.68 -2.58 4.17
C VAL A 46 1.78 -4.09 4.20
N GLU A 47 1.32 -4.68 5.29
CA GLU A 47 1.28 -6.12 5.51
C GLU A 47 -0.16 -6.62 5.37
N PHE A 48 -0.34 -7.66 4.56
CA PHE A 48 -1.63 -8.29 4.35
C PHE A 48 -1.75 -9.57 5.18
N ALA A 49 -2.97 -9.85 5.63
CA ALA A 49 -3.32 -11.12 6.23
C ALA A 49 -4.62 -11.66 5.63
N SER A 50 -4.79 -12.98 5.68
CA SER A 50 -6.00 -13.64 5.23
C SER A 50 -7.13 -13.51 6.26
N GLY A 51 -8.37 -13.59 5.77
CA GLY A 51 -9.57 -13.52 6.59
C GLY A 51 -10.07 -12.08 6.82
N ASP A 52 -11.20 -11.99 7.50
CA ASP A 52 -11.81 -10.74 7.94
C ASP A 52 -11.83 -10.69 9.47
N PRO A 53 -11.05 -9.79 10.09
CA PRO A 53 -10.98 -9.69 11.54
C PRO A 53 -12.31 -9.20 12.18
N ALA A 54 -13.17 -8.52 11.41
CA ALA A 54 -14.44 -8.00 11.91
C ALA A 54 -15.52 -9.10 12.02
N SER A 55 -15.54 -10.04 11.07
CA SER A 55 -16.52 -11.13 11.05
C SER A 55 -15.95 -12.47 11.55
N GLY A 56 -14.64 -12.58 11.75
CA GLY A 56 -13.97 -13.84 12.10
C GLY A 56 -13.98 -14.87 10.96
N GLN A 57 -14.35 -14.47 9.75
CA GLN A 57 -14.40 -15.36 8.60
C GLN A 57 -12.99 -15.60 8.03
N PRO A 58 -12.64 -16.84 7.62
CA PRO A 58 -11.31 -17.15 7.08
C PRO A 58 -11.11 -16.68 5.63
N LEU A 59 -12.14 -16.09 5.01
CA LEU A 59 -12.14 -15.69 3.61
C LEU A 59 -11.82 -14.22 3.43
N GLY A 60 -11.13 -13.90 2.31
CA GLY A 60 -10.74 -12.54 1.98
C GLY A 60 -9.35 -12.18 2.45
N VAL A 61 -9.02 -10.90 2.32
CA VAL A 61 -7.74 -10.32 2.72
C VAL A 61 -7.97 -8.98 3.41
N HIS A 62 -7.17 -8.68 4.42
CA HIS A 62 -7.19 -7.37 5.08
C HIS A 62 -5.77 -6.84 5.29
N VAL A 63 -5.67 -5.55 5.57
CA VAL A 63 -4.42 -4.93 5.99
C VAL A 63 -4.21 -5.25 7.47
N ALA A 64 -3.24 -6.10 7.76
CA ALA A 64 -2.92 -6.49 9.14
C ALA A 64 -2.20 -5.36 9.88
N ALA A 65 -1.26 -4.70 9.19
CA ALA A 65 -0.49 -3.60 9.74
C ALA A 65 0.05 -2.70 8.63
N ILE A 66 0.32 -1.44 8.99
CA ILE A 66 1.15 -0.53 8.21
C ILE A 66 2.36 -0.21 9.08
N THR A 67 3.47 -0.87 8.80
CA THR A 67 4.68 -0.81 9.64
C THR A 67 5.65 0.22 9.09
N PRO A 68 6.11 1.20 9.90
CA PRO A 68 7.14 2.13 9.49
C PRO A 68 8.51 1.43 9.48
N ARG A 69 9.19 1.43 8.34
CA ARG A 69 10.58 1.01 8.23
C ARG A 69 11.47 2.22 8.44
N ARG A 70 12.05 2.34 9.63
CA ARG A 70 12.95 3.44 10.01
C ARG A 70 14.36 3.18 9.46
N ASP A 71 14.53 3.42 8.17
CA ASP A 71 15.80 3.40 7.48
C ASP A 71 16.02 4.75 6.80
N PHE A 72 17.21 5.35 6.99
CA PHE A 72 17.53 6.69 6.53
C PHE A 72 18.85 6.70 5.79
N ARG A 73 18.92 7.49 4.72
CA ARG A 73 20.15 7.78 3.99
C ARG A 73 20.67 9.17 4.34
N SER A 74 21.98 9.33 4.44
CA SER A 74 22.62 10.61 4.68
C SER A 74 23.29 11.13 3.40
N VAL A 75 23.25 12.44 3.22
CA VAL A 75 23.94 13.15 2.14
C VAL A 75 24.79 14.25 2.77
N TYR A 76 26.07 14.32 2.39
CA TYR A 76 26.97 15.35 2.89
C TYR A 76 26.67 16.71 2.22
N ALA A 77 26.16 17.64 3.00
CA ALA A 77 25.78 18.98 2.57
C ALA A 77 26.00 20.00 3.70
N PRO A 78 27.26 20.35 4.04
CA PRO A 78 27.58 21.19 5.21
C PRO A 78 27.06 22.61 5.13
N LYS A 79 26.69 23.09 3.94
CA LYS A 79 26.10 24.42 3.74
C LYS A 79 24.58 24.45 3.86
N ASP A 80 23.96 23.29 4.03
CA ASP A 80 22.50 23.18 4.17
C ASP A 80 22.11 23.61 5.59
N PRO A 81 21.10 24.49 5.75
CA PRO A 81 20.64 24.93 7.06
C PRO A 81 20.05 23.81 7.94
N GLN A 82 19.70 22.66 7.33
CA GLN A 82 19.19 21.48 8.02
C GLN A 82 20.25 20.38 8.21
N ALA A 83 21.53 20.69 7.91
CA ALA A 83 22.62 19.75 8.16
C ALA A 83 22.81 19.54 9.68
N ASP A 84 23.16 18.32 10.05
CA ASP A 84 23.55 18.00 11.42
C ASP A 84 24.92 18.60 11.78
N SER A 85 25.37 18.38 13.03
CA SER A 85 26.67 18.86 13.53
C SER A 85 27.87 18.34 12.72
N ASN A 86 27.69 17.25 11.96
CA ASN A 86 28.69 16.63 11.12
C ASN A 86 28.59 17.06 9.64
N GLY A 87 27.63 17.90 9.29
CA GLY A 87 27.39 18.37 7.91
C GLY A 87 26.58 17.42 7.05
N TYR A 88 25.83 16.50 7.60
CA TYR A 88 24.97 15.59 6.87
C TYR A 88 23.50 16.00 6.95
N VAL A 89 22.79 15.82 5.83
CA VAL A 89 21.33 15.94 5.72
C VAL A 89 20.76 14.54 5.55
N TRP A 90 19.66 14.25 6.21
CA TRP A 90 19.05 12.93 6.24
C TRP A 90 17.74 12.89 5.44
N TYR A 91 17.53 11.77 4.76
CA TYR A 91 16.32 11.47 3.99
C TYR A 91 15.85 10.07 4.31
N PRO A 92 14.55 9.76 4.16
CA PRO A 92 14.08 8.38 4.20
C PRO A 92 14.80 7.57 3.11
N ASN A 93 15.22 6.35 3.43
CA ASN A 93 15.85 5.46 2.45
C ASN A 93 14.78 4.75 1.61
N ILE A 94 14.14 5.49 0.73
CA ILE A 94 13.07 5.03 -0.16
C ILE A 94 13.60 5.07 -1.59
N ASP A 95 13.56 3.91 -2.28
CA ASP A 95 13.89 3.83 -3.71
C ASP A 95 12.65 4.10 -4.55
N PRO A 96 12.58 5.22 -5.30
CA PRO A 96 11.42 5.55 -6.12
C PRO A 96 11.11 4.52 -7.20
N ILE A 97 12.14 3.87 -7.76
CA ILE A 97 11.95 2.86 -8.80
C ILE A 97 11.24 1.63 -8.24
N THR A 98 11.69 1.17 -7.08
CA THR A 98 11.03 0.06 -6.37
C THR A 98 9.59 0.41 -5.99
N GLN A 99 9.33 1.62 -5.52
CA GLN A 99 7.98 2.08 -5.18
C GLN A 99 7.07 2.13 -6.42
N GLN A 100 7.57 2.61 -7.56
CA GLN A 100 6.83 2.60 -8.82
C GLN A 100 6.49 1.18 -9.28
N ALA A 101 7.44 0.25 -9.22
CA ALA A 101 7.20 -1.14 -9.55
C ALA A 101 6.13 -1.77 -8.63
N ASN A 102 6.17 -1.47 -7.34
CA ASN A 102 5.16 -1.89 -6.36
C ASN A 102 3.79 -1.28 -6.67
N ALA A 103 3.72 -0.01 -7.07
CA ALA A 103 2.49 0.65 -7.48
C ALA A 103 1.87 -0.02 -8.73
N MET A 104 2.69 -0.33 -9.73
CA MET A 104 2.22 -1.03 -10.93
C MET A 104 1.67 -2.43 -10.59
N ASN A 105 2.33 -3.17 -9.69
CA ASN A 105 1.85 -4.47 -9.26
C ASN A 105 0.53 -4.37 -8.49
N ALA A 106 0.41 -3.40 -7.59
CA ALA A 106 -0.82 -3.16 -6.83
C ALA A 106 -1.98 -2.72 -7.74
N SER A 107 -1.71 -1.87 -8.73
CA SER A 107 -2.70 -1.45 -9.73
C SER A 107 -3.19 -2.63 -10.57
N ARG A 108 -2.29 -3.48 -11.06
CA ARG A 108 -2.67 -4.69 -11.81
C ARG A 108 -3.52 -5.65 -10.97
N ALA A 109 -3.16 -5.82 -9.70
CA ALA A 109 -3.93 -6.64 -8.78
C ALA A 109 -5.33 -6.04 -8.51
N TYR A 110 -5.41 -4.72 -8.39
CA TYR A 110 -6.67 -4.00 -8.26
C TYR A 110 -7.57 -4.21 -9.49
N ASP A 111 -7.02 -4.02 -10.69
CA ASP A 111 -7.75 -4.18 -11.96
C ASP A 111 -8.22 -5.63 -12.15
N ALA A 112 -7.39 -6.61 -11.80
CA ALA A 112 -7.76 -8.03 -11.86
C ALA A 112 -8.93 -8.37 -10.92
N ASN A 113 -8.94 -7.84 -9.69
CA ASN A 113 -10.06 -8.03 -8.77
C ASN A 113 -11.33 -7.33 -9.24
N LEU A 114 -11.21 -6.16 -9.87
CA LEU A 114 -12.34 -5.45 -10.47
C LEU A 114 -12.96 -6.27 -11.60
N ALA A 115 -12.12 -6.79 -12.52
CA ALA A 115 -12.57 -7.67 -13.59
C ALA A 115 -13.26 -8.95 -13.08
N ALA A 116 -12.77 -9.53 -11.97
CA ALA A 116 -13.40 -10.68 -11.34
C ALA A 116 -14.79 -10.35 -10.78
N ILE A 117 -14.98 -9.17 -10.21
CA ILE A 117 -16.29 -8.68 -9.73
C ILE A 117 -17.26 -8.53 -10.92
N GLU A 118 -16.81 -7.89 -12.00
CA GLU A 118 -17.63 -7.71 -13.21
C GLU A 118 -18.04 -9.04 -13.85
N ALA A 119 -17.11 -9.99 -13.96
CA ALA A 119 -17.40 -11.32 -14.46
C ALA A 119 -18.40 -12.07 -13.57
N THR A 120 -18.26 -11.98 -12.26
CA THR A 120 -19.19 -12.58 -11.29
C THR A 120 -20.58 -11.98 -11.43
N LYS A 121 -20.68 -10.66 -11.56
CA LYS A 121 -21.95 -9.96 -11.78
C LYS A 121 -22.62 -10.39 -13.09
N ALA A 122 -21.86 -10.51 -14.19
CA ALA A 122 -22.37 -10.98 -15.47
C ALA A 122 -22.89 -12.42 -15.40
N MET A 123 -22.21 -13.30 -14.65
CA MET A 123 -22.69 -14.66 -14.39
C MET A 123 -24.00 -14.67 -13.60
N PHE A 124 -24.16 -13.79 -12.63
CA PHE A 124 -25.43 -13.64 -11.89
C PHE A 124 -26.56 -13.23 -12.81
N ASP A 125 -26.34 -12.18 -13.62
CA ASP A 125 -27.36 -11.67 -14.53
C ASP A 125 -27.78 -12.75 -15.57
N ALA A 126 -26.82 -13.53 -16.05
CA ALA A 126 -27.09 -14.65 -16.95
C ALA A 126 -27.90 -15.77 -16.26
N SER A 127 -27.54 -16.10 -15.01
CA SER A 127 -28.26 -17.12 -14.25
C SER A 127 -29.72 -16.72 -13.97
N LEU A 128 -29.97 -15.46 -13.64
CA LEU A 128 -31.32 -14.93 -13.43
C LEU A 128 -32.18 -15.02 -14.70
N ARG A 129 -31.60 -14.80 -15.88
CA ARG A 129 -32.30 -14.92 -17.17
C ARG A 129 -32.67 -16.35 -17.54
N ILE A 130 -31.97 -17.34 -16.99
CA ILE A 130 -32.27 -18.76 -17.23
C ILE A 130 -33.42 -19.23 -16.37
N ILE A 131 -33.59 -18.63 -15.19
CA ILE A 131 -34.62 -19.00 -14.20
C ILE A 131 -35.93 -18.23 -14.46
N ALA A 132 -35.87 -17.11 -15.14
CA ALA A 132 -37.06 -16.33 -15.53
C ALA A 132 -37.62 -16.79 -16.87
#